data_ea74717b1839c207c3395cff2b344f6f
#
_entry.id   ea74717b1839c207c3395cff2b344f6f
#
_cell.length_a   1.000
_cell.length_b   1.000
_cell.length_c   1.000
_cell.angle_alpha   90.00
_cell.angle_beta   90.00
_cell.angle_gamma   90.00
#
_symmetry.space_group_name_H-M   'P 1'
#
loop_
_entity.id
_entity.type
_entity.pdbx_description
1 polymer ?
#
loop_
_entity_poly.entity_id
_entity_poly.type
_entity_poly.pdbx_seq_one_letter_code
_entity_poly.pdbx_strand_id
1 'polypeptide(L)'
;MFKRLALGLLAVQSVAATRFAMYIDEWHVTDLPSQNKTEGIDYAIMSFAASKLFNSDSPEEYKPFESPETMRKRFSPDTKLMVAIGGWGDTAGFSEGAKDEASRTRYAKNVASMLDAHGFDGVDIDWEYPGGNGQDYKDTPNSKKVGEIETYPLFLEALREAIGDKVLSIAVPGRKQDFIAFTKEQGPKIFKSVDMVNVMSYDLINRRDNVTGHASGVQNSLDTINEYLAIGADPAKLNLGFAYYAKWFTTDPDSDCDENPLGCHLVKLENDDGTDNGKSGALTFEASSAAAAPKDLKDSTDGLCGFGAKAKCPSGQCCSASGYCGTTDEFCQAGCLSDYGTCKGLSITDSWRKAQKDGKADEKGGGQYYFDSENNLFWTWDTPEFIARKFKEIVAEKKLGGVMAWSLGEDTYKFEHLQAMQKGLESHAPKAN
;
A
#
# COMPACT_ATOMS: atom_id res chain seq x y z
N MET A 1 -45.45 48.32 16.91
CA MET A 1 -45.44 46.89 16.47
C MET A 1 -44.26 46.71 15.53
N PHE A 2 -43.09 46.35 16.04
CA PHE A 2 -41.89 46.07 15.21
C PHE A 2 -41.77 44.56 15.03
N LYS A 3 -41.96 44.07 13.78
CA LYS A 3 -41.67 42.71 13.37
C LYS A 3 -40.15 42.57 13.23
N ARG A 4 -39.52 41.78 14.10
CA ARG A 4 -38.15 41.30 13.92
C ARG A 4 -38.16 40.20 12.87
N LEU A 5 -37.55 40.45 11.71
CA LEU A 5 -37.17 39.39 10.76
C LEU A 5 -35.95 38.69 11.35
N ALA A 6 -36.08 37.39 11.68
CA ALA A 6 -34.95 36.53 11.94
C ALA A 6 -34.42 36.03 10.61
N LEU A 7 -33.26 36.48 10.17
CA LEU A 7 -32.49 35.86 9.09
C LEU A 7 -31.86 34.61 9.67
N GLY A 8 -32.40 33.46 9.29
CA GLY A 8 -31.70 32.19 9.49
C GLY A 8 -30.51 32.10 8.53
N LEU A 9 -29.29 32.11 9.06
CA LEU A 9 -28.11 31.70 8.30
C LEU A 9 -28.24 30.18 8.07
N LEU A 10 -28.57 29.78 6.86
CA LEU A 10 -28.32 28.44 6.37
C LEU A 10 -26.81 28.30 6.20
N ALA A 11 -26.15 27.62 7.12
CA ALA A 11 -24.79 27.14 6.93
C ALA A 11 -24.82 26.12 5.80
N VAL A 12 -24.44 26.53 4.60
CA VAL A 12 -24.13 25.60 3.50
C VAL A 12 -22.85 24.86 3.94
N GLN A 13 -23.01 23.66 4.46
CA GLN A 13 -21.87 22.75 4.62
C GLN A 13 -21.40 22.43 3.19
N SER A 14 -20.29 23.04 2.76
CA SER A 14 -19.59 22.58 1.59
C SER A 14 -19.12 21.14 1.87
N VAL A 15 -19.71 20.18 1.20
CA VAL A 15 -19.16 18.82 1.19
C VAL A 15 -17.81 18.94 0.48
N ALA A 16 -16.73 18.80 1.22
CA ALA A 16 -15.40 18.77 0.63
C ALA A 16 -15.33 17.63 -0.39
N ALA A 17 -14.65 17.85 -1.51
CA ALA A 17 -14.41 16.81 -2.48
C ALA A 17 -13.61 15.66 -1.82
N THR A 18 -13.93 14.42 -2.20
CA THR A 18 -13.20 13.24 -1.71
C THR A 18 -11.76 13.28 -2.21
N ARG A 19 -10.78 13.28 -1.30
CA ARG A 19 -9.35 13.32 -1.63
C ARG A 19 -8.90 12.05 -2.33
N PHE A 20 -7.95 12.20 -3.24
CA PHE A 20 -7.28 11.11 -3.92
C PHE A 20 -5.77 11.16 -3.69
N ALA A 21 -5.26 10.30 -2.83
CA ALA A 21 -3.84 10.14 -2.55
C ALA A 21 -3.30 8.89 -3.28
N MET A 22 -2.09 8.99 -3.83
CA MET A 22 -1.47 7.92 -4.59
C MET A 22 -0.01 7.76 -4.20
N TYR A 23 0.35 6.56 -3.73
CA TYR A 23 1.73 6.21 -3.46
C TYR A 23 2.47 5.89 -4.76
N ILE A 24 3.75 6.27 -4.80
CA ILE A 24 4.67 6.04 -5.92
C ILE A 24 5.94 5.44 -5.34
N ASP A 25 6.19 4.19 -5.63
CA ASP A 25 7.38 3.50 -5.18
C ASP A 25 8.54 3.60 -6.18
N GLU A 26 9.76 3.36 -5.71
CA GLU A 26 10.96 3.48 -6.52
C GLU A 26 11.15 2.35 -7.54
N TRP A 27 10.47 1.22 -7.35
CA TRP A 27 10.65 0.02 -8.20
C TRP A 27 9.83 0.06 -9.47
N HIS A 28 8.72 0.83 -9.49
CA HIS A 28 7.75 0.87 -10.60
C HIS A 28 7.67 2.25 -11.30
N VAL A 29 8.73 3.07 -11.20
CA VAL A 29 8.78 4.43 -11.80
C VAL A 29 8.62 4.40 -13.32
N THR A 30 9.09 3.34 -13.98
CA THR A 30 8.99 3.16 -15.44
C THR A 30 7.58 2.83 -15.90
N ASP A 31 6.73 2.33 -15.01
CA ASP A 31 5.37 1.89 -15.29
C ASP A 31 4.30 2.95 -14.95
N LEU A 32 4.73 4.13 -14.50
CA LEU A 32 3.85 5.23 -14.18
C LEU A 32 3.08 5.73 -15.42
N PRO A 33 1.79 6.08 -15.25
CA PRO A 33 0.98 6.61 -16.33
C PRO A 33 1.48 7.98 -16.80
N SER A 34 1.09 8.34 -18.04
CA SER A 34 1.28 9.70 -18.56
C SER A 34 0.38 10.69 -17.84
N GLN A 35 0.80 11.96 -17.77
CA GLN A 35 0.12 13.04 -17.04
C GLN A 35 -1.39 13.14 -17.32
N ASN A 36 -1.83 12.92 -18.55
CA ASN A 36 -3.24 12.98 -18.91
C ASN A 36 -4.10 11.85 -18.30
N LYS A 37 -3.49 10.84 -17.67
CA LYS A 37 -4.18 9.77 -16.96
C LYS A 37 -4.21 9.97 -15.45
N THR A 38 -3.40 10.90 -14.92
CA THR A 38 -3.29 11.16 -13.48
C THR A 38 -4.26 12.24 -12.99
N GLU A 39 -5.23 12.64 -13.82
CA GLU A 39 -6.24 13.62 -13.46
C GLU A 39 -7.00 13.20 -12.19
N GLY A 40 -7.25 14.17 -11.32
CA GLY A 40 -7.95 13.96 -10.05
C GLY A 40 -7.10 13.44 -8.90
N ILE A 41 -5.81 13.14 -9.11
CA ILE A 41 -4.89 12.83 -8.01
C ILE A 41 -4.52 14.13 -7.31
N ASP A 42 -4.94 14.26 -6.04
CA ASP A 42 -4.68 15.44 -5.20
C ASP A 42 -3.30 15.39 -4.53
N TYR A 43 -2.85 14.17 -4.17
CA TYR A 43 -1.60 13.93 -3.44
C TYR A 43 -0.83 12.79 -4.09
N ALA A 44 0.40 13.07 -4.51
CA ALA A 44 1.37 12.08 -4.99
C ALA A 44 2.43 11.90 -3.90
N ILE A 45 2.60 10.68 -3.39
CA ILE A 45 3.44 10.38 -2.22
C ILE A 45 4.60 9.50 -2.66
N MET A 46 5.81 10.07 -2.74
CA MET A 46 7.03 9.34 -3.12
C MET A 46 7.51 8.46 -1.97
N SER A 47 7.73 7.19 -2.20
CA SER A 47 8.07 6.16 -1.20
C SER A 47 9.37 5.46 -1.56
N PHE A 48 10.41 5.49 -0.71
CA PHE A 48 10.44 6.01 0.65
C PHE A 48 11.72 6.81 0.94
N ALA A 49 11.67 7.65 1.99
CA ALA A 49 12.86 8.11 2.68
C ALA A 49 13.09 7.23 3.91
N ALA A 50 14.33 6.79 4.16
CA ALA A 50 14.63 5.94 5.30
C ALA A 50 14.50 6.70 6.64
N SER A 51 13.78 6.11 7.61
CA SER A 51 13.49 6.76 8.89
C SER A 51 14.74 7.16 9.68
N LYS A 52 15.82 6.39 9.58
CA LYS A 52 17.08 6.65 10.27
C LYS A 52 17.78 7.95 9.87
N LEU A 53 17.50 8.48 8.68
CA LEU A 53 18.15 9.69 8.16
C LEU A 53 17.98 10.90 9.06
N PHE A 54 16.89 10.97 9.81
CA PHE A 54 16.50 12.14 10.59
C PHE A 54 16.96 12.11 12.06
N ASN A 55 17.69 11.08 12.48
CA ASN A 55 18.13 10.90 13.87
C ASN A 55 19.42 11.61 14.25
N SER A 56 20.21 12.08 13.29
CA SER A 56 21.52 12.71 13.51
C SER A 56 21.39 14.23 13.68
N ASP A 57 22.32 14.84 14.46
CA ASP A 57 22.49 16.30 14.50
C ASP A 57 23.07 16.85 13.18
N SER A 58 23.70 15.99 12.38
CA SER A 58 24.18 16.27 11.03
C SER A 58 23.65 15.18 10.10
N PRO A 59 22.37 15.25 9.68
CA PRO A 59 21.72 14.21 8.89
C PRO A 59 22.39 14.06 7.52
N GLU A 60 22.44 12.84 7.03
CA GLU A 60 22.75 12.59 5.63
C GLU A 60 21.66 13.21 4.74
N GLU A 61 22.06 13.68 3.56
CA GLU A 61 21.14 14.24 2.59
C GLU A 61 20.21 13.13 2.04
N TYR A 62 18.91 13.38 2.10
CA TYR A 62 17.94 12.51 1.42
C TYR A 62 18.14 12.62 -0.11
N LYS A 63 18.23 11.47 -0.77
CA LYS A 63 18.33 11.39 -2.24
C LYS A 63 17.09 10.70 -2.78
N PRO A 64 16.12 11.45 -3.30
CA PRO A 64 14.93 10.86 -3.89
C PRO A 64 15.30 10.02 -5.15
N PHE A 65 14.58 8.93 -5.38
CA PHE A 65 14.79 8.05 -6.53
C PHE A 65 14.50 8.73 -7.88
N GLU A 66 13.67 9.77 -7.86
CA GLU A 66 13.39 10.67 -8.99
C GLU A 66 13.38 12.11 -8.45
N SER A 67 13.82 13.09 -9.24
CA SER A 67 13.78 14.47 -8.76
C SER A 67 12.34 14.94 -8.55
N PRO A 68 12.04 15.69 -7.46
CA PRO A 68 10.69 16.22 -7.23
C PRO A 68 10.18 17.08 -8.39
N GLU A 69 11.06 17.81 -9.08
CA GLU A 69 10.70 18.60 -10.26
C GLU A 69 10.22 17.71 -11.42
N THR A 70 10.90 16.58 -11.67
CA THR A 70 10.51 15.63 -12.70
C THR A 70 9.22 14.91 -12.31
N MET A 71 9.09 14.49 -11.06
CA MET A 71 7.90 13.82 -10.57
C MET A 71 6.65 14.71 -10.69
N ARG A 72 6.73 15.99 -10.34
CA ARG A 72 5.62 16.95 -10.47
C ARG A 72 5.07 17.04 -11.90
N LYS A 73 5.92 16.90 -12.92
CA LYS A 73 5.50 16.96 -14.34
C LYS A 73 4.60 15.78 -14.76
N ARG A 74 4.50 14.74 -13.93
CA ARG A 74 3.64 13.58 -14.17
C ARG A 74 2.20 13.78 -13.68
N PHE A 75 1.93 14.89 -12.98
CA PHE A 75 0.64 15.19 -12.36
C PHE A 75 0.11 16.57 -12.75
N SER A 76 -1.12 16.84 -12.36
CA SER A 76 -1.71 18.18 -12.50
C SER A 76 -0.94 19.21 -11.68
N PRO A 77 -0.89 20.49 -12.10
CA PRO A 77 -0.17 21.52 -11.36
C PRO A 77 -0.62 21.72 -9.91
N ASP A 78 -1.88 21.39 -9.61
CA ASP A 78 -2.46 21.51 -8.27
C ASP A 78 -2.20 20.27 -7.38
N THR A 79 -1.69 19.17 -7.94
CA THR A 79 -1.33 17.97 -7.18
C THR A 79 -0.19 18.28 -6.23
N LYS A 80 -0.39 18.01 -4.95
CA LYS A 80 0.64 18.13 -3.92
C LYS A 80 1.59 16.95 -3.97
N LEU A 81 2.89 17.22 -4.00
CA LEU A 81 3.92 16.20 -3.95
C LEU A 81 4.45 16.05 -2.53
N MET A 82 4.30 14.86 -1.99
CA MET A 82 4.74 14.50 -0.65
C MET A 82 5.83 13.43 -0.70
N VAL A 83 6.48 13.19 0.42
CA VAL A 83 7.39 12.06 0.62
C VAL A 83 6.93 11.22 1.80
N ALA A 84 6.91 9.90 1.64
CA ALA A 84 6.70 8.97 2.73
C ALA A 84 8.04 8.62 3.39
N ILE A 85 8.07 8.60 4.71
CA ILE A 85 9.20 8.14 5.52
C ILE A 85 8.82 6.80 6.11
N GLY A 86 9.68 5.79 5.98
CA GLY A 86 9.49 4.47 6.58
C GLY A 86 9.15 3.37 5.60
N GLY A 87 7.99 2.76 5.76
CA GLY A 87 7.53 1.57 5.05
C GLY A 87 7.89 0.27 5.75
N TRP A 88 7.41 -0.85 5.17
CA TRP A 88 7.62 -2.17 5.77
C TRP A 88 9.10 -2.50 5.99
N GLY A 89 9.45 -2.77 7.25
CA GLY A 89 10.82 -3.10 7.65
C GLY A 89 11.65 -1.95 8.18
N ASP A 90 11.20 -0.70 8.06
CA ASP A 90 11.92 0.48 8.56
C ASP A 90 11.32 1.02 9.87
N THR A 91 11.46 0.26 10.97
CA THR A 91 10.91 0.64 12.29
C THR A 91 11.96 1.27 13.23
N ALA A 92 13.22 0.84 13.14
CA ALA A 92 14.26 1.20 14.10
C ALA A 92 14.56 2.70 14.15
N GLY A 93 14.52 3.39 13.02
CA GLY A 93 14.73 4.83 12.94
C GLY A 93 13.63 5.63 13.64
N PHE A 94 12.40 5.16 13.58
CA PHE A 94 11.28 5.76 14.30
C PHE A 94 11.36 5.52 15.80
N SER A 95 11.68 4.28 16.22
CA SER A 95 11.88 3.94 17.64
C SER A 95 12.92 4.86 18.29
N GLU A 96 14.02 5.12 17.60
CA GLU A 96 15.07 6.05 18.04
C GLU A 96 14.57 7.51 18.03
N GLY A 97 13.89 7.93 16.95
CA GLY A 97 13.41 9.30 16.78
C GLY A 97 12.29 9.69 17.75
N ALA A 98 11.46 8.73 18.18
CA ALA A 98 10.30 8.96 19.05
C ALA A 98 10.61 8.87 20.55
N LYS A 99 11.76 8.31 20.96
CA LYS A 99 12.02 7.84 22.31
C LYS A 99 11.93 8.91 23.40
N ASP A 100 12.42 10.11 23.14
CA ASP A 100 12.43 11.23 24.09
C ASP A 100 12.23 12.57 23.38
N GLU A 101 12.00 13.64 24.13
CA GLU A 101 11.69 14.98 23.62
C GLU A 101 12.81 15.54 22.72
N ALA A 102 14.08 15.36 23.14
CA ALA A 102 15.22 15.86 22.36
C ALA A 102 15.35 15.15 21.02
N SER A 103 15.12 13.83 21.00
CA SER A 103 15.11 13.00 19.78
C SER A 103 13.96 13.40 18.87
N ARG A 104 12.76 13.59 19.40
CA ARG A 104 11.58 14.03 18.61
C ARG A 104 11.79 15.40 17.99
N THR A 105 12.30 16.37 18.77
CA THR A 105 12.59 17.73 18.30
C THR A 105 13.62 17.72 17.17
N ARG A 106 14.72 16.97 17.35
CA ARG A 106 15.77 16.82 16.33
C ARG A 106 15.22 16.18 15.06
N TYR A 107 14.51 15.06 15.19
CA TYR A 107 13.90 14.35 14.08
C TYR A 107 12.97 15.26 13.27
N ALA A 108 12.04 15.92 13.94
CA ALA A 108 11.08 16.82 13.33
C ALA A 108 11.72 18.00 12.61
N LYS A 109 12.76 18.62 13.21
CA LYS A 109 13.54 19.68 12.57
C LYS A 109 14.23 19.19 11.29
N ASN A 110 14.81 17.99 11.30
CA ASN A 110 15.48 17.42 10.15
C ASN A 110 14.49 17.10 9.03
N VAL A 111 13.31 16.57 9.36
CA VAL A 111 12.22 16.36 8.40
C VAL A 111 11.81 17.70 7.77
N ALA A 112 11.52 18.73 8.56
CA ALA A 112 11.17 20.04 8.04
C ALA A 112 12.22 20.61 7.08
N SER A 113 13.52 20.51 7.45
CA SER A 113 14.63 20.96 6.61
C SER A 113 14.69 20.18 5.28
N MET A 114 14.46 18.88 5.30
CA MET A 114 14.42 18.04 4.09
C MET A 114 13.25 18.42 3.18
N LEU A 115 12.06 18.63 3.74
CA LEU A 115 10.89 19.07 2.97
C LEU A 115 11.13 20.40 2.25
N ASP A 116 11.75 21.36 2.93
CA ASP A 116 12.08 22.64 2.35
C ASP A 116 13.17 22.56 1.27
N ALA A 117 14.22 21.77 1.53
CA ALA A 117 15.32 21.58 0.58
C ALA A 117 14.88 20.96 -0.75
N HIS A 118 13.92 20.05 -0.72
CA HIS A 118 13.40 19.35 -1.90
C HIS A 118 12.09 19.93 -2.44
N GLY A 119 11.50 20.90 -1.75
CA GLY A 119 10.24 21.54 -2.15
C GLY A 119 9.03 20.63 -2.05
N PHE A 120 9.00 19.68 -1.11
CA PHE A 120 7.82 18.86 -0.84
C PHE A 120 6.73 19.66 -0.13
N ASP A 121 5.48 19.33 -0.47
CA ASP A 121 4.28 19.96 0.10
C ASP A 121 3.86 19.33 1.43
N GLY A 122 4.44 18.17 1.78
CA GLY A 122 4.13 17.45 3.00
C GLY A 122 4.93 16.17 3.17
N VAL A 123 4.67 15.51 4.27
CA VAL A 123 5.27 14.23 4.66
C VAL A 123 4.20 13.24 5.08
N ASP A 124 4.40 12.00 4.72
CA ASP A 124 3.65 10.84 5.21
C ASP A 124 4.54 10.04 6.17
N ILE A 125 4.02 9.64 7.32
CA ILE A 125 4.74 8.79 8.28
C ILE A 125 4.19 7.39 8.19
N ASP A 126 4.97 6.50 7.62
CA ASP A 126 4.64 5.09 7.44
C ASP A 126 5.45 4.23 8.40
N TRP A 127 5.07 4.28 9.69
CA TRP A 127 5.69 3.48 10.74
C TRP A 127 4.91 2.18 10.95
N GLU A 128 5.49 1.06 10.56
CA GLU A 128 4.86 -0.27 10.60
C GLU A 128 5.52 -1.19 11.65
N TYR A 129 5.14 -1.17 12.97
CA TYR A 129 4.11 -0.32 13.56
C TYR A 129 4.57 0.21 14.92
N PRO A 130 4.11 1.38 15.38
CA PRO A 130 4.40 1.87 16.72
C PRO A 130 3.82 0.91 17.76
N GLY A 131 4.64 0.50 18.73
CA GLY A 131 4.27 -0.47 19.76
C GLY A 131 4.53 -1.94 19.40
N GLY A 132 4.84 -2.25 18.13
CA GLY A 132 5.25 -3.59 17.70
C GLY A 132 4.48 -4.18 16.53
N ASN A 133 4.63 -5.48 16.32
CA ASN A 133 4.11 -6.26 15.18
C ASN A 133 4.69 -5.90 13.80
N GLY A 134 5.73 -5.08 13.72
CA GLY A 134 6.45 -4.82 12.48
C GLY A 134 7.20 -6.05 11.95
N GLN A 135 7.99 -5.85 10.90
CA GLN A 135 8.79 -6.92 10.29
C GLN A 135 9.71 -7.60 11.31
N ASP A 136 10.24 -6.84 12.25
CA ASP A 136 11.20 -7.26 13.28
C ASP A 136 10.55 -7.90 14.53
N TYR A 137 9.28 -8.28 14.49
CA TYR A 137 8.52 -8.72 15.66
C TYR A 137 9.07 -9.96 16.38
N LYS A 138 9.87 -10.79 15.69
CA LYS A 138 10.57 -11.94 16.28
C LYS A 138 11.88 -11.53 16.96
N ASP A 139 12.62 -10.57 16.39
CA ASP A 139 13.89 -10.07 16.92
C ASP A 139 13.67 -9.06 18.04
N THR A 140 12.71 -8.17 17.84
CA THR A 140 12.33 -7.12 18.79
C THR A 140 10.88 -7.28 19.21
N PRO A 141 10.60 -8.09 20.25
CA PRO A 141 9.24 -8.35 20.67
C PRO A 141 8.53 -7.10 21.17
N ASN A 142 7.19 -7.04 21.01
CA ASN A 142 6.35 -5.91 21.37
C ASN A 142 6.57 -5.41 22.82
N SER A 143 6.95 -6.30 23.73
CA SER A 143 7.27 -5.93 25.12
C SER A 143 8.41 -4.92 25.26
N LYS A 144 9.30 -4.82 24.27
CA LYS A 144 10.37 -3.82 24.22
C LYS A 144 9.92 -2.49 23.59
N LYS A 145 8.78 -2.48 22.92
CA LYS A 145 8.24 -1.34 22.18
C LYS A 145 7.05 -0.65 22.87
N VAL A 146 6.66 -1.11 24.06
CA VAL A 146 5.49 -0.60 24.80
C VAL A 146 5.51 0.93 24.98
N GLY A 147 6.69 1.52 25.20
CA GLY A 147 6.86 2.97 25.33
C GLY A 147 6.45 3.75 24.09
N GLU A 148 6.52 3.14 22.91
CA GLU A 148 6.16 3.78 21.64
C GLU A 148 4.67 4.12 21.56
N ILE A 149 3.82 3.40 22.28
CA ILE A 149 2.38 3.66 22.37
C ILE A 149 2.10 5.10 22.88
N GLU A 150 2.87 5.54 23.87
CA GLU A 150 2.71 6.88 24.45
C GLU A 150 3.54 7.93 23.70
N THR A 151 4.70 7.55 23.15
CA THR A 151 5.57 8.51 22.49
C THR A 151 5.18 8.78 21.03
N TYR A 152 4.43 7.90 20.37
CA TYR A 152 4.00 8.10 18.98
C TYR A 152 3.14 9.34 18.78
N PRO A 153 2.07 9.63 19.55
CA PRO A 153 1.33 10.88 19.40
C PRO A 153 2.20 12.12 19.69
N LEU A 154 3.16 12.05 20.61
CA LEU A 154 4.11 13.14 20.88
C LEU A 154 5.09 13.35 19.73
N PHE A 155 5.48 12.29 19.06
CA PHE A 155 6.29 12.34 17.84
C PHE A 155 5.56 13.05 16.69
N LEU A 156 4.29 12.74 16.49
CA LEU A 156 3.45 13.41 15.48
C LEU A 156 3.19 14.88 15.83
N GLU A 157 3.04 15.22 17.11
CA GLU A 157 2.91 16.61 17.57
C GLU A 157 4.17 17.42 17.26
N ALA A 158 5.36 16.87 17.57
CA ALA A 158 6.64 17.50 17.24
C ALA A 158 6.83 17.71 15.73
N LEU A 159 6.44 16.73 14.91
CA LEU A 159 6.45 16.86 13.45
C LEU A 159 5.52 17.99 12.99
N ARG A 160 4.28 18.02 13.49
CA ARG A 160 3.31 19.07 13.14
C ARG A 160 3.84 20.45 13.49
N GLU A 161 4.42 20.63 14.66
CA GLU A 161 5.02 21.92 15.08
C GLU A 161 6.16 22.35 14.13
N ALA A 162 7.02 21.40 13.75
CA ALA A 162 8.19 21.73 12.93
C ALA A 162 7.85 22.00 11.46
N ILE A 163 6.88 21.29 10.87
CA ILE A 163 6.54 21.46 9.45
C ILE A 163 5.47 22.53 9.18
N GLY A 164 4.86 23.08 10.24
CA GLY A 164 3.86 24.16 10.13
C GLY A 164 2.62 23.74 9.32
N ASP A 165 2.30 24.49 8.26
CA ASP A 165 1.12 24.28 7.43
C ASP A 165 1.29 23.25 6.33
N LYS A 166 2.47 22.61 6.21
CA LYS A 166 2.68 21.51 5.26
C LYS A 166 1.81 20.30 5.64
N VAL A 167 1.46 19.49 4.66
CA VAL A 167 0.60 18.32 4.91
C VAL A 167 1.34 17.27 5.74
N LEU A 168 0.69 16.77 6.80
CA LEU A 168 1.13 15.63 7.59
C LEU A 168 0.11 14.52 7.46
N SER A 169 0.49 13.39 6.87
CA SER A 169 -0.31 12.17 6.86
C SER A 169 0.41 11.02 7.57
N ILE A 170 -0.35 9.99 7.88
CA ILE A 170 0.17 8.74 8.45
C ILE A 170 -0.42 7.57 7.69
N ALA A 171 0.38 6.56 7.34
CA ALA A 171 -0.10 5.24 6.98
C ALA A 171 -0.34 4.42 8.25
N VAL A 172 -1.45 3.69 8.30
CA VAL A 172 -1.88 3.01 9.51
C VAL A 172 -2.36 1.58 9.21
N PRO A 173 -2.19 0.62 10.16
CA PRO A 173 -2.46 -0.79 9.93
C PRO A 173 -3.91 -1.07 9.51
N GLY A 174 -4.09 -2.04 8.62
CA GLY A 174 -5.40 -2.56 8.25
C GLY A 174 -5.94 -3.59 9.24
N ARG A 175 -5.07 -4.33 9.91
CA ARG A 175 -5.42 -5.46 10.77
C ARG A 175 -5.52 -5.03 12.22
N LYS A 176 -6.64 -5.36 12.87
CA LYS A 176 -6.89 -5.01 14.28
C LYS A 176 -5.78 -5.45 15.24
N GLN A 177 -5.15 -6.59 14.98
CA GLN A 177 -4.07 -7.10 15.82
C GLN A 177 -2.82 -6.21 15.81
N ASP A 178 -2.69 -5.36 14.80
CA ASP A 178 -1.58 -4.44 14.63
C ASP A 178 -1.91 -3.02 15.19
N PHE A 179 -3.11 -2.83 15.76
CA PHE A 179 -3.57 -1.56 16.36
C PHE A 179 -2.95 -1.26 17.72
N ILE A 180 -1.74 -1.71 18.00
CA ILE A 180 -1.14 -1.66 19.35
C ILE A 180 -1.11 -0.22 19.90
N ALA A 181 -0.66 0.76 19.11
CA ALA A 181 -0.69 2.19 19.49
C ALA A 181 -2.04 2.86 19.18
N PHE A 182 -2.86 2.27 18.32
CA PHE A 182 -4.15 2.84 17.91
C PHE A 182 -5.28 2.41 18.84
N THR A 183 -5.33 3.05 20.00
CA THR A 183 -6.30 2.74 21.08
C THR A 183 -7.31 3.87 21.25
N LYS A 184 -8.38 3.63 22.02
CA LYS A 184 -9.35 4.68 22.38
C LYS A 184 -8.72 5.85 23.15
N GLU A 185 -7.63 5.61 23.85
CA GLU A 185 -6.90 6.63 24.60
C GLU A 185 -5.94 7.43 23.70
N GLN A 186 -5.21 6.74 22.83
CA GLN A 186 -4.17 7.39 22.00
C GLN A 186 -4.71 7.89 20.64
N GLY A 187 -5.74 7.24 20.10
CA GLY A 187 -6.34 7.61 18.81
C GLY A 187 -6.65 9.11 18.67
N PRO A 188 -7.42 9.72 19.60
CA PRO A 188 -7.72 11.16 19.53
C PRO A 188 -6.47 12.06 19.55
N LYS A 189 -5.40 11.65 20.25
CA LYS A 189 -4.13 12.40 20.31
C LYS A 189 -3.38 12.28 18.99
N ILE A 190 -3.34 11.07 18.39
CA ILE A 190 -2.74 10.78 17.08
C ILE A 190 -3.44 11.61 16.00
N PHE A 191 -4.78 11.48 15.92
CA PHE A 191 -5.56 12.11 14.83
C PHE A 191 -5.63 13.64 14.93
N LYS A 192 -5.34 14.23 16.08
CA LYS A 192 -5.28 15.68 16.26
C LYS A 192 -4.15 16.31 15.43
N SER A 193 -3.00 15.66 15.35
CA SER A 193 -1.79 16.22 14.74
C SER A 193 -1.73 16.08 13.22
N VAL A 194 -2.54 15.19 12.63
CA VAL A 194 -2.46 14.84 11.20
C VAL A 194 -3.62 15.39 10.39
N ASP A 195 -3.38 15.62 9.10
CA ASP A 195 -4.40 16.08 8.14
C ASP A 195 -5.14 14.89 7.52
N MET A 196 -4.42 13.77 7.31
CA MET A 196 -4.93 12.56 6.67
C MET A 196 -4.43 11.31 7.37
N VAL A 197 -5.27 10.27 7.34
CA VAL A 197 -4.97 8.93 7.85
C VAL A 197 -5.17 7.94 6.71
N ASN A 198 -4.09 7.44 6.16
CA ASN A 198 -4.06 6.47 5.06
C ASN A 198 -4.23 5.06 5.64
N VAL A 199 -5.44 4.55 5.61
CA VAL A 199 -5.75 3.23 6.17
C VAL A 199 -5.34 2.16 5.18
N MET A 200 -4.32 1.36 5.51
CA MET A 200 -3.85 0.23 4.69
C MET A 200 -4.83 -0.94 4.76
N SER A 201 -6.04 -0.75 4.20
CA SER A 201 -7.11 -1.75 4.14
C SER A 201 -6.83 -2.83 3.08
N TYR A 202 -5.59 -3.28 3.09
CA TYR A 202 -5.05 -4.38 2.30
C TYR A 202 -4.04 -5.16 3.16
N ASP A 203 -3.48 -6.24 2.62
CA ASP A 203 -2.70 -7.22 3.38
C ASP A 203 -3.43 -7.74 4.63
N LEU A 204 -4.78 -7.73 4.58
CA LEU A 204 -5.66 -8.15 5.66
C LEU A 204 -5.56 -9.65 5.94
N ILE A 205 -5.01 -10.40 4.97
CA ILE A 205 -4.41 -11.72 5.15
C ILE A 205 -2.96 -11.65 4.68
N ASN A 206 -2.06 -12.19 5.47
CA ASN A 206 -0.64 -12.20 5.19
C ASN A 206 0.02 -13.52 5.66
N ARG A 207 1.35 -13.62 5.58
CA ARG A 207 2.10 -14.84 5.92
C ARG A 207 1.98 -15.31 7.37
N ARG A 208 1.35 -14.54 8.26
CA ARG A 208 1.10 -14.90 9.67
C ARG A 208 -0.26 -15.57 9.88
N ASP A 209 -1.04 -15.71 8.81
CA ASP A 209 -2.35 -16.35 8.84
C ASP A 209 -2.25 -17.84 8.46
N ASN A 210 -3.24 -18.59 8.85
CA ASN A 210 -3.31 -20.03 8.63
C ASN A 210 -4.51 -20.48 7.79
N VAL A 211 -5.31 -19.53 7.32
CA VAL A 211 -6.47 -19.79 6.44
C VAL A 211 -6.54 -18.76 5.33
N THR A 212 -7.08 -19.17 4.19
CA THR A 212 -7.33 -18.31 3.04
C THR A 212 -8.45 -17.33 3.28
N GLY A 213 -8.43 -16.19 2.59
CA GLY A 213 -9.48 -15.17 2.62
C GLY A 213 -9.07 -13.99 1.73
N HIS A 214 -9.84 -12.92 1.75
CA HIS A 214 -9.51 -11.74 0.96
C HIS A 214 -8.47 -10.86 1.64
N ALA A 215 -7.39 -10.53 0.90
CA ALA A 215 -6.35 -9.60 1.39
C ALA A 215 -6.81 -8.14 1.36
N SER A 216 -7.84 -7.81 0.59
CA SER A 216 -8.36 -6.45 0.41
C SER A 216 -9.86 -6.41 0.15
N GLY A 217 -10.65 -7.41 0.59
CA GLY A 217 -12.10 -7.50 0.31
C GLY A 217 -12.92 -6.33 0.89
N VAL A 218 -14.11 -6.12 0.35
CA VAL A 218 -15.02 -5.04 0.79
C VAL A 218 -15.37 -5.18 2.27
N GLN A 219 -15.77 -6.39 2.71
CA GLN A 219 -16.23 -6.59 4.09
C GLN A 219 -15.12 -6.35 5.11
N ASN A 220 -13.94 -6.93 4.92
CA ASN A 220 -12.84 -6.77 5.86
C ASN A 220 -12.23 -5.35 5.81
N SER A 221 -12.25 -4.67 4.66
CA SER A 221 -11.92 -3.23 4.58
C SER A 221 -12.92 -2.37 5.36
N LEU A 222 -14.23 -2.69 5.28
CA LEU A 222 -15.27 -2.02 6.07
C LEU A 222 -15.06 -2.22 7.58
N ASP A 223 -14.70 -3.44 7.98
CA ASP A 223 -14.42 -3.76 9.38
C ASP A 223 -13.22 -2.96 9.91
N THR A 224 -12.15 -2.83 9.12
CA THR A 224 -11.00 -1.96 9.43
C THR A 224 -11.43 -0.50 9.66
N ILE A 225 -12.21 0.07 8.76
CA ILE A 225 -12.71 1.46 8.90
C ILE A 225 -13.54 1.61 10.17
N ASN A 226 -14.41 0.65 10.47
CA ASN A 226 -15.23 0.68 11.69
C ASN A 226 -14.37 0.68 12.97
N GLU A 227 -13.23 -0.03 12.98
CA GLU A 227 -12.29 0.00 14.13
C GLU A 227 -11.68 1.40 14.31
N TYR A 228 -11.26 2.09 13.24
CA TYR A 228 -10.76 3.48 13.36
C TYR A 228 -11.82 4.46 13.84
N LEU A 229 -13.04 4.35 13.33
CA LEU A 229 -14.16 5.16 13.82
C LEU A 229 -14.45 4.90 15.30
N ALA A 230 -14.34 3.65 15.76
CA ALA A 230 -14.58 3.27 17.16
C ALA A 230 -13.53 3.81 18.13
N ILE A 231 -12.34 4.16 17.68
CA ILE A 231 -11.27 4.77 18.48
C ILE A 231 -11.21 6.30 18.31
N GLY A 232 -12.19 6.91 17.64
CA GLY A 232 -12.36 8.37 17.59
C GLY A 232 -11.74 9.05 16.37
N ALA A 233 -11.44 8.30 15.30
CA ALA A 233 -11.02 8.92 14.05
C ALA A 233 -12.19 9.71 13.42
N ASP A 234 -11.92 10.93 12.95
CA ASP A 234 -12.85 11.69 12.14
C ASP A 234 -12.91 11.06 10.73
N PRO A 235 -14.08 10.59 10.25
CA PRO A 235 -14.20 10.03 8.91
C PRO A 235 -13.71 10.98 7.83
N ALA A 236 -13.80 12.30 8.03
CA ALA A 236 -13.29 13.29 7.09
C ALA A 236 -11.75 13.26 6.96
N LYS A 237 -11.01 12.67 7.90
CA LYS A 237 -9.56 12.49 7.82
C LYS A 237 -9.15 11.12 7.25
N LEU A 238 -10.05 10.13 7.23
CA LEU A 238 -9.73 8.78 6.78
C LEU A 238 -9.69 8.69 5.25
N ASN A 239 -8.64 8.05 4.73
CA ASN A 239 -8.53 7.61 3.35
C ASN A 239 -8.59 6.08 3.33
N LEU A 240 -9.55 5.50 2.59
CA LEU A 240 -9.61 4.06 2.38
C LEU A 240 -8.49 3.61 1.45
N GLY A 241 -7.75 2.57 1.82
CA GLY A 241 -6.66 2.00 1.04
C GLY A 241 -7.12 0.98 -0.01
N PHE A 242 -6.48 1.03 -1.15
CA PHE A 242 -6.66 0.09 -2.26
C PHE A 242 -5.32 -0.52 -2.65
N ALA A 243 -5.32 -1.84 -2.92
CA ALA A 243 -4.14 -2.56 -3.40
C ALA A 243 -4.16 -2.66 -4.93
N TYR A 244 -3.08 -2.25 -5.59
CA TYR A 244 -2.88 -2.44 -7.02
C TYR A 244 -2.02 -3.68 -7.30
N TYR A 245 -2.19 -4.72 -6.49
CA TYR A 245 -1.51 -5.99 -6.60
C TYR A 245 -2.41 -7.14 -6.13
N ALA A 246 -2.09 -8.35 -6.57
CA ALA A 246 -2.69 -9.59 -6.10
C ALA A 246 -1.82 -10.23 -5.01
N LYS A 247 -2.46 -10.94 -4.10
CA LYS A 247 -1.77 -11.80 -3.11
C LYS A 247 -1.98 -13.25 -3.45
N TRP A 248 -0.94 -14.06 -3.19
CA TRP A 248 -1.02 -15.50 -3.33
C TRP A 248 -0.47 -16.21 -2.09
N PHE A 249 -1.02 -17.40 -1.82
CA PHE A 249 -0.72 -18.18 -0.64
C PHE A 249 -0.72 -19.68 -1.01
N THR A 250 0.25 -20.43 -0.50
CA THR A 250 0.27 -21.89 -0.65
C THR A 250 -0.70 -22.51 0.35
N THR A 251 -1.67 -23.28 -0.13
CA THR A 251 -2.62 -24.01 0.70
C THR A 251 -2.06 -25.35 1.15
N ASP A 252 -2.60 -25.87 2.24
CA ASP A 252 -2.28 -27.20 2.72
C ASP A 252 -2.92 -28.23 1.76
N PRO A 253 -2.13 -29.13 1.13
CA PRO A 253 -2.64 -30.12 0.18
C PRO A 253 -3.61 -31.15 0.81
N ASP A 254 -3.60 -31.28 2.15
CA ASP A 254 -4.53 -32.17 2.86
C ASP A 254 -5.87 -31.48 3.20
N SER A 255 -6.01 -30.20 2.83
CA SER A 255 -7.23 -29.41 3.04
C SER A 255 -8.16 -29.48 1.84
N ASP A 256 -9.46 -29.41 2.11
CA ASP A 256 -10.51 -29.43 1.07
C ASP A 256 -10.70 -28.05 0.41
N CYS A 257 -9.64 -27.58 -0.27
CA CYS A 257 -9.63 -26.28 -0.91
C CYS A 257 -10.37 -26.27 -2.26
N ASP A 258 -10.56 -27.41 -2.89
CA ASP A 258 -11.32 -27.54 -4.14
C ASP A 258 -12.80 -27.22 -3.94
N GLU A 259 -13.39 -27.66 -2.83
CA GLU A 259 -14.80 -27.38 -2.51
C GLU A 259 -14.96 -26.02 -1.80
N ASN A 260 -14.01 -25.66 -0.91
CA ASN A 260 -14.09 -24.46 -0.06
C ASN A 260 -12.79 -23.63 -0.13
N PRO A 261 -12.53 -22.93 -1.24
CA PRO A 261 -11.30 -22.17 -1.39
C PRO A 261 -11.12 -21.02 -0.39
N LEU A 262 -12.22 -20.45 0.11
CA LEU A 262 -12.22 -19.41 1.15
C LEU A 262 -12.38 -20.05 2.52
N GLY A 263 -11.43 -19.80 3.44
CA GLY A 263 -11.36 -20.44 4.74
C GLY A 263 -10.57 -21.77 4.76
N CYS A 264 -9.94 -22.13 3.66
CA CYS A 264 -9.08 -23.29 3.52
C CYS A 264 -7.76 -23.09 4.28
N HIS A 265 -7.19 -24.16 4.83
CA HIS A 265 -5.92 -24.06 5.56
C HIS A 265 -4.73 -23.78 4.65
N LEU A 266 -3.82 -22.97 5.19
CA LEU A 266 -2.55 -22.62 4.58
C LEU A 266 -1.42 -23.48 5.17
N VAL A 267 -0.39 -23.75 4.38
CA VAL A 267 0.86 -24.25 4.96
C VAL A 267 1.50 -23.17 5.83
N LYS A 268 2.54 -23.54 6.58
CA LYS A 268 3.34 -22.52 7.28
C LYS A 268 4.01 -21.60 6.25
N LEU A 269 3.72 -20.30 6.31
CA LEU A 269 4.13 -19.32 5.30
C LEU A 269 5.36 -18.49 5.71
N GLU A 270 5.85 -18.66 6.93
CA GLU A 270 7.07 -17.99 7.41
C GLU A 270 7.98 -18.96 8.18
N ASN A 271 9.26 -18.63 8.22
CA ASN A 271 10.25 -19.32 9.02
C ASN A 271 10.05 -19.03 10.52
N ASP A 272 10.71 -19.79 11.40
CA ASP A 272 10.60 -19.61 12.85
C ASP A 272 11.14 -18.26 13.32
N ASP A 273 12.05 -17.66 12.57
CA ASP A 273 12.60 -16.31 12.78
C ASP A 273 11.72 -15.18 12.21
N GLY A 274 10.58 -15.50 11.57
CA GLY A 274 9.66 -14.52 10.98
C GLY A 274 10.02 -14.09 9.56
N THR A 275 11.08 -14.63 8.98
CA THR A 275 11.42 -14.36 7.58
C THR A 275 10.49 -15.10 6.62
N ASP A 276 10.37 -14.58 5.41
CA ASP A 276 9.58 -15.19 4.34
C ASP A 276 10.20 -16.53 3.92
N ASN A 277 9.38 -17.57 3.79
CA ASN A 277 9.80 -18.87 3.31
C ASN A 277 9.43 -19.15 1.85
N GLY A 278 8.96 -18.14 1.12
CA GLY A 278 8.60 -18.22 -0.30
C GLY A 278 7.31 -18.99 -0.58
N LYS A 279 6.45 -19.17 0.42
CA LYS A 279 5.15 -19.88 0.28
C LYS A 279 3.95 -18.91 0.16
N SER A 280 4.20 -17.61 0.18
CA SER A 280 3.23 -16.58 -0.09
C SER A 280 3.92 -15.35 -0.72
N GLY A 281 3.14 -14.48 -1.34
CA GLY A 281 3.71 -13.27 -1.93
C GLY A 281 2.66 -12.35 -2.52
N ALA A 282 3.16 -11.32 -3.16
CA ALA A 282 2.36 -10.41 -4.00
C ALA A 282 2.82 -10.50 -5.45
N LEU A 283 1.91 -10.20 -6.36
CA LEU A 283 2.21 -9.99 -7.77
C LEU A 283 1.46 -8.75 -8.24
N THR A 284 2.19 -7.83 -8.79
CA THR A 284 1.71 -6.55 -9.32
C THR A 284 1.06 -6.71 -10.70
N PHE A 285 0.32 -5.73 -11.17
CA PHE A 285 -0.49 -5.88 -12.37
C PHE A 285 0.15 -5.27 -13.63
N GLU A 286 1.32 -4.67 -13.51
CA GLU A 286 2.00 -4.07 -14.65
C GLU A 286 2.34 -5.11 -15.75
N ALA A 287 2.73 -4.63 -16.91
CA ALA A 287 2.90 -5.44 -18.10
C ALA A 287 3.93 -6.58 -17.95
N SER A 288 4.95 -6.41 -17.12
CA SER A 288 5.96 -7.44 -16.82
C SER A 288 5.37 -8.68 -16.16
N SER A 289 4.34 -8.48 -15.31
CA SER A 289 3.65 -9.55 -14.57
C SER A 289 2.41 -10.10 -15.30
N ALA A 290 1.71 -9.25 -16.07
CA ALA A 290 0.40 -9.59 -16.65
C ALA A 290 0.42 -9.86 -18.16
N ALA A 291 1.31 -9.19 -18.93
CA ALA A 291 1.31 -9.31 -20.38
C ALA A 291 1.93 -10.62 -20.84
N ALA A 292 1.39 -11.19 -21.92
CA ALA A 292 2.03 -12.32 -22.59
C ALA A 292 3.34 -11.87 -23.24
N ALA A 293 4.36 -12.70 -23.17
CA ALA A 293 5.65 -12.39 -23.79
C ALA A 293 5.53 -12.21 -25.31
N PRO A 294 6.31 -11.31 -25.89
CA PRO A 294 6.41 -11.17 -27.36
C PRO A 294 6.84 -12.49 -28.02
N LYS A 295 6.26 -12.81 -29.19
CA LYS A 295 6.56 -14.06 -29.90
C LYS A 295 7.99 -14.15 -30.46
N ASP A 296 8.62 -12.99 -30.71
CA ASP A 296 9.93 -12.90 -31.40
C ASP A 296 11.07 -12.54 -30.44
N LEU A 297 11.07 -13.11 -29.25
CA LEU A 297 12.13 -12.89 -28.26
C LEU A 297 13.46 -13.48 -28.74
N LYS A 298 14.51 -12.66 -28.64
CA LYS A 298 15.90 -13.10 -28.88
C LYS A 298 16.50 -13.66 -27.60
N ASP A 299 17.48 -14.54 -27.74
CA ASP A 299 18.25 -15.01 -26.59
C ASP A 299 19.07 -13.84 -26.02
N SER A 300 19.11 -13.76 -24.72
CA SER A 300 19.89 -12.79 -23.97
C SER A 300 21.40 -12.96 -24.25
N THR A 301 22.09 -11.84 -24.43
CA THR A 301 23.56 -11.80 -24.61
C THR A 301 24.28 -11.14 -23.41
N ASP A 302 23.54 -10.51 -22.53
CA ASP A 302 24.04 -9.76 -21.37
C ASP A 302 23.56 -10.35 -20.03
N GLY A 303 22.83 -11.48 -20.08
CA GLY A 303 22.27 -12.14 -18.89
C GLY A 303 20.98 -11.53 -18.37
N LEU A 304 20.42 -10.52 -19.03
CA LEU A 304 19.13 -9.94 -18.68
C LEU A 304 18.01 -10.63 -19.47
N CYS A 305 16.83 -10.77 -18.83
CA CYS A 305 15.66 -11.39 -19.45
C CYS A 305 14.37 -10.72 -18.97
N GLY A 306 13.25 -11.14 -19.54
CA GLY A 306 11.94 -10.65 -19.12
C GLY A 306 11.42 -9.51 -20.02
N PHE A 307 10.30 -8.94 -19.61
CA PHE A 307 9.57 -7.93 -20.37
C PHE A 307 10.41 -6.68 -20.64
N GLY A 308 11.10 -6.15 -19.63
CA GLY A 308 11.96 -4.96 -19.76
C GLY A 308 13.14 -5.15 -20.70
N ALA A 309 13.83 -6.29 -20.62
CA ALA A 309 14.95 -6.65 -21.48
C ALA A 309 14.51 -7.04 -22.90
N LYS A 310 13.25 -7.38 -23.10
CA LYS A 310 12.70 -7.95 -24.36
C LYS A 310 13.51 -9.13 -24.87
N ALA A 311 14.03 -9.93 -23.94
CA ALA A 311 14.92 -11.06 -24.23
C ALA A 311 14.53 -12.27 -23.36
N LYS A 312 14.79 -13.46 -23.85
CA LYS A 312 14.67 -14.72 -23.09
C LYS A 312 16.03 -15.27 -22.78
N CYS A 313 16.10 -16.10 -21.77
CA CYS A 313 17.34 -16.78 -21.41
C CYS A 313 17.73 -17.85 -22.46
N PRO A 314 19.04 -18.07 -22.69
CA PRO A 314 19.50 -19.18 -23.50
C PRO A 314 18.95 -20.54 -23.02
N SER A 315 18.89 -21.50 -23.93
CA SER A 315 18.36 -22.84 -23.65
C SER A 315 18.98 -23.44 -22.36
N GLY A 316 18.13 -23.95 -21.49
CA GLY A 316 18.51 -24.57 -20.20
C GLY A 316 18.76 -23.58 -19.06
N GLN A 317 18.61 -22.29 -19.28
CA GLN A 317 18.62 -21.27 -18.22
C GLN A 317 17.21 -20.80 -17.90
N CYS A 318 17.03 -20.40 -16.66
CA CYS A 318 15.79 -19.84 -16.12
C CYS A 318 15.86 -18.32 -16.10
N CYS A 319 14.74 -17.64 -16.28
CA CYS A 319 14.62 -16.22 -16.05
C CYS A 319 14.01 -15.95 -14.67
N SER A 320 14.75 -15.34 -13.77
CA SER A 320 14.25 -15.01 -12.44
C SER A 320 13.19 -13.88 -12.49
N ALA A 321 12.39 -13.73 -11.44
CA ALA A 321 11.45 -12.62 -11.28
C ALA A 321 12.13 -11.25 -11.42
N SER A 322 13.41 -11.15 -11.03
CA SER A 322 14.21 -9.92 -11.13
C SER A 322 14.82 -9.70 -12.53
N GLY A 323 14.48 -10.53 -13.51
CA GLY A 323 14.90 -10.37 -14.90
C GLY A 323 16.33 -10.80 -15.22
N TYR A 324 16.89 -11.77 -14.50
CA TYR A 324 18.24 -12.30 -14.71
C TYR A 324 18.21 -13.78 -15.12
N CYS A 325 19.09 -14.16 -16.03
CA CYS A 325 19.28 -15.54 -16.45
C CYS A 325 20.22 -16.30 -15.50
N GLY A 326 19.83 -17.54 -15.13
CA GLY A 326 20.64 -18.41 -14.28
C GLY A 326 20.14 -19.85 -14.29
N THR A 327 20.84 -20.74 -13.54
CA THR A 327 20.54 -22.17 -13.52
C THR A 327 20.29 -22.72 -12.12
N THR A 328 20.50 -21.89 -11.08
CA THR A 328 20.27 -22.27 -9.69
C THR A 328 18.78 -22.16 -9.32
N ASP A 329 18.40 -22.73 -8.21
CA ASP A 329 17.02 -22.73 -7.76
C ASP A 329 16.46 -21.31 -7.52
N GLU A 330 17.30 -20.36 -7.16
CA GLU A 330 16.93 -18.93 -7.03
C GLU A 330 16.39 -18.32 -8.34
N PHE A 331 16.83 -18.82 -9.50
CA PHE A 331 16.35 -18.39 -10.81
C PHE A 331 15.21 -19.26 -11.34
N CYS A 332 15.15 -20.53 -10.91
CA CYS A 332 14.38 -21.57 -11.59
C CYS A 332 13.11 -21.99 -10.86
N GLN A 333 12.94 -21.59 -9.59
CA GLN A 333 11.80 -21.97 -8.75
C GLN A 333 10.72 -20.87 -8.74
N ALA A 334 10.01 -20.72 -7.62
CA ALA A 334 8.95 -19.76 -7.45
C ALA A 334 9.38 -18.36 -7.91
N GLY A 335 8.61 -17.72 -8.79
CA GLY A 335 8.95 -16.45 -9.41
C GLY A 335 9.70 -16.56 -10.75
N CYS A 336 10.06 -17.77 -11.20
CA CYS A 336 10.61 -17.95 -12.53
C CYS A 336 9.61 -17.53 -13.62
N LEU A 337 10.08 -16.73 -14.57
CA LEU A 337 9.29 -16.25 -15.70
C LEU A 337 9.34 -17.27 -16.85
N SER A 338 8.34 -18.15 -16.92
CA SER A 338 8.31 -19.29 -17.85
C SER A 338 8.33 -18.90 -19.33
N ASP A 339 7.81 -17.74 -19.70
CA ASP A 339 7.85 -17.21 -21.06
C ASP A 339 9.26 -16.80 -21.51
N TYR A 340 10.16 -16.58 -20.55
CA TYR A 340 11.48 -16.00 -20.78
C TYR A 340 12.63 -16.96 -20.41
N GLY A 341 12.31 -18.17 -19.91
CA GLY A 341 13.32 -19.17 -19.52
C GLY A 341 12.72 -20.53 -19.22
N THR A 342 13.57 -21.51 -18.88
CA THR A 342 13.15 -22.87 -18.57
C THR A 342 12.95 -23.02 -17.06
N CYS A 343 11.73 -22.85 -16.55
CA CYS A 343 11.43 -23.01 -15.11
C CYS A 343 11.46 -24.50 -14.69
N LYS A 344 11.91 -24.77 -13.46
CA LYS A 344 12.03 -26.13 -12.89
C LYS A 344 10.98 -26.44 -11.83
N GLY A 345 10.02 -25.62 -11.66
CA GLY A 345 8.98 -25.76 -10.62
C GLY A 345 7.76 -24.98 -10.96
N LEU A 346 6.99 -24.66 -9.93
CA LEU A 346 5.83 -23.83 -10.02
C LEU A 346 6.18 -22.47 -10.58
N SER A 347 5.54 -22.07 -11.68
CA SER A 347 5.55 -20.70 -12.16
C SER A 347 4.39 -19.92 -11.53
N ILE A 348 4.70 -19.02 -10.62
CA ILE A 348 3.71 -18.13 -10.01
C ILE A 348 3.01 -17.27 -11.09
N THR A 349 3.75 -16.82 -12.09
CA THR A 349 3.22 -16.03 -13.21
C THR A 349 2.20 -16.83 -14.04
N ASP A 350 2.44 -18.11 -14.30
CA ASP A 350 1.49 -18.94 -15.05
C ASP A 350 0.23 -19.21 -14.24
N SER A 351 0.36 -19.46 -12.93
CA SER A 351 -0.77 -19.58 -12.04
C SER A 351 -1.57 -18.26 -11.97
N TRP A 352 -0.88 -17.10 -11.94
CA TRP A 352 -1.52 -15.80 -11.99
C TRP A 352 -2.32 -15.57 -13.28
N ARG A 353 -1.79 -15.96 -14.44
CA ARG A 353 -2.51 -15.89 -15.71
C ARG A 353 -3.79 -16.73 -15.73
N LYS A 354 -3.74 -17.93 -15.10
CA LYS A 354 -4.96 -18.73 -14.89
C LYS A 354 -5.92 -17.98 -13.97
N ALA A 355 -5.44 -17.40 -12.86
CA ALA A 355 -6.24 -16.66 -11.91
C ALA A 355 -6.96 -15.47 -12.56
N GLN A 356 -6.27 -14.68 -13.38
CA GLN A 356 -6.87 -13.55 -14.11
C GLN A 356 -7.99 -14.01 -15.06
N LYS A 357 -7.84 -15.16 -15.68
CA LYS A 357 -8.82 -15.68 -16.65
C LYS A 357 -10.02 -16.34 -15.98
N ASP A 358 -9.77 -17.15 -14.96
CA ASP A 358 -10.74 -18.11 -14.41
C ASP A 358 -11.16 -17.72 -12.96
N GLY A 359 -10.74 -16.55 -12.49
CA GLY A 359 -11.06 -16.03 -11.15
C GLY A 359 -12.56 -15.89 -10.92
N LYS A 360 -12.96 -16.05 -9.66
CA LYS A 360 -14.35 -16.02 -9.21
C LYS A 360 -14.59 -14.83 -8.28
N ALA A 361 -15.74 -14.21 -8.42
CA ALA A 361 -16.21 -13.18 -7.50
C ALA A 361 -16.80 -13.80 -6.24
N ASP A 362 -16.34 -13.37 -5.06
CA ASP A 362 -17.06 -13.58 -3.80
C ASP A 362 -17.91 -12.34 -3.50
N GLU A 363 -19.20 -12.43 -3.82
CA GLU A 363 -20.14 -11.32 -3.60
C GLU A 363 -20.32 -10.99 -2.12
N LYS A 364 -20.17 -11.96 -1.22
CA LYS A 364 -20.34 -11.78 0.21
C LYS A 364 -19.16 -11.08 0.86
N GLY A 365 -17.94 -11.58 0.64
CA GLY A 365 -16.71 -10.98 1.16
C GLY A 365 -16.28 -9.75 0.37
N GLY A 366 -16.72 -9.66 -0.90
CA GLY A 366 -16.44 -8.53 -1.77
C GLY A 366 -15.02 -8.52 -2.31
N GLY A 367 -14.56 -9.61 -2.87
CA GLY A 367 -13.23 -9.73 -3.47
C GLY A 367 -13.18 -10.78 -4.57
N GLN A 368 -12.17 -10.68 -5.42
CA GLN A 368 -11.89 -11.69 -6.43
C GLN A 368 -10.94 -12.74 -5.84
N TYR A 369 -11.13 -13.99 -6.22
CA TYR A 369 -10.26 -15.09 -5.82
C TYR A 369 -10.14 -16.15 -6.90
N TYR A 370 -9.08 -16.95 -6.83
CA TYR A 370 -8.86 -18.13 -7.63
C TYR A 370 -8.11 -19.18 -6.83
N PHE A 371 -8.48 -20.44 -6.95
CA PHE A 371 -7.73 -21.56 -6.41
C PHE A 371 -7.15 -22.38 -7.57
N ASP A 372 -5.83 -22.44 -7.65
CA ASP A 372 -5.07 -23.29 -8.57
C ASP A 372 -4.82 -24.63 -7.90
N SER A 373 -5.71 -25.61 -8.13
CA SER A 373 -5.64 -26.92 -7.51
C SER A 373 -4.44 -27.76 -7.99
N GLU A 374 -3.92 -27.48 -9.19
CA GLU A 374 -2.72 -28.18 -9.68
C GLU A 374 -1.47 -27.81 -8.86
N ASN A 375 -1.45 -26.58 -8.31
CA ASN A 375 -0.29 -26.01 -7.66
C ASN A 375 -0.53 -25.70 -6.16
N ASN A 376 -1.72 -25.97 -5.64
CA ASN A 376 -2.14 -25.63 -4.28
C ASN A 376 -1.93 -24.15 -3.97
N LEU A 377 -2.33 -23.24 -4.90
CA LEU A 377 -2.21 -21.80 -4.73
C LEU A 377 -3.57 -21.13 -4.65
N PHE A 378 -3.75 -20.35 -3.60
CA PHE A 378 -4.89 -19.46 -3.47
C PHE A 378 -4.47 -18.01 -3.84
N TRP A 379 -5.24 -17.38 -4.73
CA TRP A 379 -5.09 -16.00 -5.19
C TRP A 379 -6.24 -15.14 -4.72
N THR A 380 -5.95 -13.89 -4.39
CA THR A 380 -6.97 -12.88 -4.08
C THR A 380 -6.52 -11.49 -4.51
N TRP A 381 -7.44 -10.69 -5.07
CA TRP A 381 -7.16 -9.33 -5.56
C TRP A 381 -8.44 -8.51 -5.69
N ASP A 382 -8.29 -7.21 -5.89
CA ASP A 382 -9.37 -6.31 -6.26
C ASP A 382 -9.53 -6.23 -7.78
N THR A 383 -10.77 -6.09 -8.22
CA THR A 383 -11.14 -5.76 -9.59
C THR A 383 -11.77 -4.36 -9.65
N PRO A 384 -11.87 -3.73 -10.83
CA PRO A 384 -12.60 -2.47 -10.99
C PRO A 384 -14.03 -2.51 -10.40
N GLU A 385 -14.69 -3.66 -10.42
CA GLU A 385 -16.01 -3.84 -9.84
C GLU A 385 -15.99 -3.77 -8.31
N PHE A 386 -15.06 -4.46 -7.65
CA PHE A 386 -14.92 -4.40 -6.20
C PHE A 386 -14.39 -3.05 -5.72
N ILE A 387 -13.56 -2.37 -6.52
CA ILE A 387 -13.20 -0.96 -6.27
C ILE A 387 -14.47 -0.10 -6.25
N ALA A 388 -15.34 -0.20 -7.25
CA ALA A 388 -16.60 0.55 -7.29
C ALA A 388 -17.53 0.22 -6.11
N ARG A 389 -17.56 -1.04 -5.66
CA ARG A 389 -18.30 -1.44 -4.45
C ARG A 389 -17.75 -0.79 -3.19
N LYS A 390 -16.43 -0.75 -3.01
CA LYS A 390 -15.78 -0.07 -1.87
C LYS A 390 -16.15 1.42 -1.83
N PHE A 391 -16.19 2.10 -2.97
CA PHE A 391 -16.65 3.48 -3.03
C PHE A 391 -18.10 3.61 -2.54
N LYS A 392 -19.00 2.77 -3.02
CA LYS A 392 -20.41 2.81 -2.64
C LYS A 392 -20.65 2.38 -1.20
N GLU A 393 -20.10 1.25 -0.79
CA GLU A 393 -20.43 0.57 0.47
C GLU A 393 -19.60 1.07 1.66
N ILE A 394 -18.43 1.71 1.41
CA ILE A 394 -17.56 2.19 2.46
C ILE A 394 -17.37 3.71 2.37
N VAL A 395 -16.79 4.22 1.27
CA VAL A 395 -16.43 5.65 1.18
C VAL A 395 -17.66 6.53 1.36
N ALA A 396 -18.75 6.24 0.61
CA ALA A 396 -19.99 7.02 0.69
C ALA A 396 -20.74 6.81 2.00
N GLU A 397 -20.94 5.55 2.42
CA GLU A 397 -21.73 5.23 3.62
C GLU A 397 -21.08 5.73 4.91
N LYS A 398 -19.74 5.66 4.99
CA LYS A 398 -18.99 6.16 6.14
C LYS A 398 -18.59 7.63 6.00
N LYS A 399 -18.87 8.27 4.86
CA LYS A 399 -18.53 9.67 4.56
C LYS A 399 -17.03 9.94 4.73
N LEU A 400 -16.22 9.04 4.20
CA LEU A 400 -14.77 9.16 4.30
C LEU A 400 -14.26 10.37 3.52
N GLY A 401 -13.24 11.02 4.06
CA GLY A 401 -12.64 12.20 3.44
C GLY A 401 -11.81 11.89 2.21
N GLY A 402 -11.40 10.63 1.99
CA GLY A 402 -10.58 10.30 0.84
C GLY A 402 -10.37 8.80 0.60
N VAL A 403 -9.54 8.57 -0.40
CA VAL A 403 -9.04 7.26 -0.80
C VAL A 403 -7.54 7.35 -1.05
N MET A 404 -6.84 6.22 -0.93
CA MET A 404 -5.44 6.10 -1.35
C MET A 404 -5.18 4.75 -2.00
N ALA A 405 -4.12 4.61 -2.77
CA ALA A 405 -3.70 3.32 -3.30
C ALA A 405 -2.19 3.10 -3.20
N TRP A 406 -1.82 1.85 -2.96
CA TRP A 406 -0.49 1.30 -3.08
C TRP A 406 -0.46 0.34 -4.27
N SER A 407 0.33 0.58 -5.31
CA SER A 407 0.99 1.83 -5.72
C SER A 407 0.68 2.11 -7.19
N LEU A 408 0.87 3.35 -7.63
CA LEU A 408 0.48 3.81 -8.96
C LEU A 408 1.16 3.03 -10.12
N GLY A 409 2.43 2.65 -9.94
CA GLY A 409 3.19 1.92 -10.96
C GLY A 409 2.88 0.42 -11.00
N GLU A 410 2.21 -0.12 -9.98
CA GLU A 410 1.80 -1.53 -9.92
C GLU A 410 0.48 -1.82 -10.65
N ASP A 411 -0.24 -0.79 -11.14
CA ASP A 411 -1.52 -0.97 -11.82
C ASP A 411 -1.38 -1.73 -13.15
N THR A 412 -2.49 -2.21 -13.66
CA THR A 412 -2.54 -2.83 -14.98
C THR A 412 -1.92 -1.90 -16.04
N TYR A 413 -1.36 -2.46 -17.08
CA TYR A 413 -0.80 -1.69 -18.19
C TYR A 413 -1.84 -0.79 -18.91
N LYS A 414 -3.13 -0.98 -18.65
CA LYS A 414 -4.24 -0.13 -19.08
C LYS A 414 -4.69 0.86 -18.01
N PHE A 415 -4.16 0.76 -16.79
CA PHE A 415 -4.54 1.58 -15.63
C PHE A 415 -6.01 1.41 -15.26
N GLU A 416 -6.49 0.17 -15.20
CA GLU A 416 -7.92 -0.14 -14.98
C GLU A 416 -8.33 0.14 -13.54
N HIS A 417 -7.43 -0.05 -12.55
CA HIS A 417 -7.69 0.28 -11.15
C HIS A 417 -7.74 1.80 -10.94
N LEU A 418 -6.77 2.53 -11.51
CA LEU A 418 -6.76 3.99 -11.48
C LEU A 418 -8.06 4.57 -12.07
N GLN A 419 -8.47 4.07 -13.25
CA GLN A 419 -9.71 4.51 -13.89
C GLN A 419 -10.95 4.17 -13.05
N ALA A 420 -10.97 3.01 -12.37
CA ALA A 420 -12.06 2.64 -11.48
C ALA A 420 -12.13 3.58 -10.27
N MET A 421 -10.99 3.97 -9.70
CA MET A 421 -10.95 4.94 -8.61
C MET A 421 -11.40 6.33 -9.07
N GLN A 422 -10.94 6.81 -10.22
CA GLN A 422 -11.39 8.08 -10.81
C GLN A 422 -12.91 8.11 -11.00
N LYS A 423 -13.51 7.06 -11.57
CA LYS A 423 -14.97 6.92 -11.70
C LYS A 423 -15.69 6.88 -10.35
N GLY A 424 -15.07 6.22 -9.36
CA GLY A 424 -15.58 6.21 -8.00
C GLY A 424 -15.65 7.63 -7.41
N LEU A 425 -14.61 8.42 -7.57
CA LEU A 425 -14.55 9.82 -7.12
C LEU A 425 -15.59 10.70 -7.84
N GLU A 426 -15.70 10.59 -9.17
CA GLU A 426 -16.69 11.34 -9.95
C GLU A 426 -18.12 11.05 -9.48
N SER A 427 -18.44 9.78 -9.18
CA SER A 427 -19.77 9.37 -8.75
C SER A 427 -20.13 9.85 -7.35
N HIS A 428 -19.13 10.22 -6.53
CA HIS A 428 -19.30 10.69 -5.15
C HIS A 428 -18.95 12.18 -4.99
N ALA A 429 -18.52 12.84 -6.07
CA ALA A 429 -18.35 14.29 -6.08
C ALA A 429 -19.67 15.00 -5.72
N PRO A 430 -19.67 16.09 -4.92
CA PRO A 430 -20.84 16.90 -4.70
C PRO A 430 -21.40 17.33 -6.06
N LYS A 431 -22.65 16.99 -6.35
CA LYS A 431 -23.29 17.51 -7.58
C LYS A 431 -23.32 19.03 -7.48
N ALA A 432 -22.66 19.69 -8.43
CA ALA A 432 -22.82 21.13 -8.59
C ALA A 432 -24.32 21.46 -8.78
N ASN A 433 -24.89 22.19 -7.83
CA ASN A 433 -26.27 22.69 -7.91
C ASN A 433 -26.36 23.82 -8.94
#